data_9b09a3da08068c09efd275a80ed34f44
#
_entry.id   9b09a3da08068c09efd275a80ed34f44
#
_cell.length_a   1.000
_cell.length_b   1.000
_cell.length_c   1.000
_cell.angle_alpha   90.00
_cell.angle_beta   90.00
_cell.angle_gamma   90.00
#
_symmetry.space_group_name_H-M   'P 1'
#
loop_
_entity.id
_entity.type
_entity.pdbx_description
1 polymer ?
#
loop_
_entity_poly.entity_id
_entity_poly.type
_entity_poly.pdbx_seq_one_letter_code
_entity_poly.pdbx_strand_id
1 'polypeptide(L)'
;MSKLSGKTALVTGASAGIGFATARLLSEAGVRLIGCARRLDALRAQMDELPGPTLSVQLDVADTESVAGLMAQLPPEWKTIDILVNNAGSDVGGRRDFHEGDIAEWVNTIQINVSGLMQVTAAVLPGMLADQGGHIVNLGSVAGLSGVRGCAAYVASKHAVHGLSDTLRQEYAGRGIRVSEILPGMVKTEFAKTRFSDADEGDAFYENYGLCLEAEDIARSVLFALEQPPHAVVSQIVIVPDNPG
;
A
#
# COMPACT_ATOMS: atom_id res chain seq x y z
N MET A 1 0.76 -7.02 25.44
CA MET A 1 1.44 -6.17 24.41
C MET A 1 1.41 -6.93 23.10
N SER A 2 1.16 -6.23 21.98
CA SER A 2 1.24 -6.83 20.64
C SER A 2 2.67 -7.31 20.36
N LYS A 3 2.80 -8.38 19.56
CA LYS A 3 4.11 -8.87 19.07
C LYS A 3 4.84 -7.86 18.18
N LEU A 4 4.13 -6.81 17.75
CA LEU A 4 4.65 -5.75 16.89
C LEU A 4 5.16 -4.54 17.69
N SER A 5 4.92 -4.48 19.00
CA SER A 5 5.31 -3.36 19.85
C SER A 5 6.82 -3.07 19.76
N GLY A 6 7.17 -1.81 19.54
CA GLY A 6 8.54 -1.33 19.39
C GLY A 6 9.14 -1.49 17.99
N LYS A 7 8.48 -2.20 17.06
CA LYS A 7 8.88 -2.27 15.64
C LYS A 7 8.67 -0.94 14.95
N THR A 8 9.39 -0.72 13.85
CA THR A 8 9.23 0.45 12.98
C THR A 8 8.59 0.03 11.65
N ALA A 9 7.50 0.69 11.25
CA ALA A 9 6.85 0.47 9.98
C ALA A 9 6.93 1.72 9.09
N LEU A 10 7.25 1.52 7.81
CA LEU A 10 7.10 2.52 6.77
C LEU A 10 5.83 2.20 5.97
N VAL A 11 4.93 3.19 5.87
CA VAL A 11 3.66 3.07 5.14
C VAL A 11 3.61 4.13 4.05
N THR A 12 3.53 3.70 2.78
CA THR A 12 3.35 4.62 1.66
C THR A 12 1.87 4.93 1.44
N GLY A 13 1.56 6.17 1.04
CA GLY A 13 0.16 6.61 0.90
C GLY A 13 -0.58 6.72 2.24
N ALA A 14 0.14 7.06 3.32
CA ALA A 14 -0.40 7.10 4.68
C ALA A 14 -1.30 8.30 4.99
N SER A 15 -1.51 9.22 4.06
CA SER A 15 -2.31 10.44 4.30
C SER A 15 -3.83 10.24 4.20
N ALA A 16 -4.32 9.07 3.75
CA ALA A 16 -5.74 8.83 3.59
C ALA A 16 -6.05 7.31 3.43
N GLY A 17 -7.32 6.96 3.49
CA GLY A 17 -7.86 5.65 3.13
C GLY A 17 -7.17 4.47 3.82
N ILE A 18 -6.87 3.41 3.06
CA ILE A 18 -6.27 2.17 3.58
C ILE A 18 -4.93 2.43 4.26
N GLY A 19 -4.10 3.34 3.70
CA GLY A 19 -2.77 3.65 4.27
C GLY A 19 -2.88 4.28 5.65
N PHE A 20 -3.77 5.25 5.83
CA PHE A 20 -3.99 5.86 7.14
C PHE A 20 -4.63 4.89 8.13
N ALA A 21 -5.66 4.13 7.74
CA ALA A 21 -6.27 3.12 8.59
C ALA A 21 -5.24 2.08 9.05
N THR A 22 -4.34 1.66 8.15
CA THR A 22 -3.24 0.74 8.47
C THR A 22 -2.26 1.38 9.46
N ALA A 23 -1.83 2.62 9.22
CA ALA A 23 -0.95 3.36 10.13
C ALA A 23 -1.57 3.47 11.52
N ARG A 24 -2.86 3.78 11.62
CA ARG A 24 -3.60 3.88 12.89
C ARG A 24 -3.58 2.57 13.65
N LEU A 25 -3.99 1.46 13.04
CA LEU A 25 -4.00 0.15 13.73
C LEU A 25 -2.61 -0.30 14.15
N LEU A 26 -1.58 -0.04 13.33
CA LEU A 26 -0.20 -0.34 13.69
C LEU A 26 0.29 0.52 14.87
N SER A 27 -0.05 1.81 14.91
CA SER A 27 0.25 2.70 16.04
C SER A 27 -0.42 2.22 17.33
N GLU A 28 -1.69 1.84 17.28
CA GLU A 28 -2.44 1.25 18.40
C GLU A 28 -1.79 -0.07 18.89
N ALA A 29 -1.16 -0.82 17.98
CA ALA A 29 -0.38 -2.02 18.32
C ALA A 29 1.02 -1.73 18.88
N GLY A 30 1.40 -0.45 19.05
CA GLY A 30 2.67 -0.01 19.60
C GLY A 30 3.82 0.05 18.59
N VAL A 31 3.51 0.10 17.30
CA VAL A 31 4.48 0.25 16.22
C VAL A 31 4.84 1.73 16.04
N ARG A 32 6.13 2.03 15.81
CA ARG A 32 6.62 3.34 15.41
C ARG A 32 6.37 3.55 13.92
N LEU A 33 5.81 4.69 13.51
CA LEU A 33 5.30 4.90 12.15
C LEU A 33 6.13 5.91 11.36
N ILE A 34 6.62 5.51 10.19
CA ILE A 34 7.09 6.41 9.14
C ILE A 34 5.95 6.48 8.10
N GLY A 35 5.20 7.57 8.14
CA GLY A 35 4.17 7.84 7.12
C GLY A 35 4.79 8.53 5.92
N CYS A 36 4.50 8.04 4.70
CA CYS A 36 4.97 8.65 3.46
C CYS A 36 3.80 9.05 2.57
N ALA A 37 3.78 10.29 2.08
CA ALA A 37 2.80 10.77 1.11
C ALA A 37 3.32 12.00 0.35
N ARG A 38 2.69 12.33 -0.78
CA ARG A 38 3.01 13.52 -1.59
C ARG A 38 2.65 14.83 -0.86
N ARG A 39 1.49 14.85 -0.21
CA ARG A 39 0.94 16.02 0.51
C ARG A 39 1.38 15.98 1.97
N LEU A 40 2.50 16.64 2.28
CA LEU A 40 3.12 16.57 3.60
C LEU A 40 2.22 17.14 4.72
N ASP A 41 1.52 18.25 4.49
CA ASP A 41 0.69 18.87 5.53
C ASP A 41 -0.53 18.00 5.88
N ALA A 42 -1.19 17.41 4.86
CA ALA A 42 -2.26 16.46 5.08
C ALA A 42 -1.76 15.18 5.79
N LEU A 43 -0.55 14.73 5.47
CA LEU A 43 0.08 13.61 6.14
C LEU A 43 0.35 13.91 7.62
N ARG A 44 0.94 15.06 7.91
CA ARG A 44 1.24 15.49 9.29
C ARG A 44 -0.02 15.54 10.14
N ALA A 45 -1.08 16.19 9.62
CA ALA A 45 -2.35 16.28 10.34
C ALA A 45 -2.89 14.88 10.73
N GLN A 46 -2.78 13.89 9.86
CA GLN A 46 -3.21 12.52 10.14
C GLN A 46 -2.27 11.80 11.12
N MET A 47 -0.96 11.95 10.93
CA MET A 47 0.04 11.25 11.75
C MET A 47 0.09 11.80 13.19
N ASP A 48 -0.20 13.09 13.39
CA ASP A 48 -0.22 13.74 14.71
C ASP A 48 -1.40 13.27 15.59
N GLU A 49 -2.44 12.66 14.99
CA GLU A 49 -3.57 12.05 15.71
C GLU A 49 -3.22 10.66 16.28
N LEU A 50 -2.12 10.05 15.88
CA LEU A 50 -1.78 8.68 16.25
C LEU A 50 -1.15 8.60 17.64
N PRO A 51 -1.47 7.56 18.45
CA PRO A 51 -1.02 7.49 19.85
C PRO A 51 0.48 7.21 20.03
N GLY A 52 1.14 6.67 19.00
CA GLY A 52 2.55 6.25 19.04
C GLY A 52 3.52 7.27 18.42
N PRO A 53 4.82 6.98 18.44
CA PRO A 53 5.81 7.79 17.75
C PRO A 53 5.60 7.76 16.24
N THR A 54 5.57 8.95 15.61
CA THR A 54 5.36 9.12 14.17
C THR A 54 6.43 9.98 13.53
N LEU A 55 6.74 9.73 12.27
CA LEU A 55 7.57 10.54 11.40
C LEU A 55 6.86 10.71 10.05
N SER A 56 6.62 11.94 9.65
CA SER A 56 6.02 12.28 8.35
C SER A 56 7.11 12.60 7.33
N VAL A 57 7.14 11.87 6.23
CA VAL A 57 8.12 12.05 5.14
C VAL A 57 7.38 12.36 3.84
N GLN A 58 7.78 13.46 3.20
CA GLN A 58 7.26 13.75 1.85
C GLN A 58 7.89 12.77 0.86
N LEU A 59 7.04 12.04 0.14
CA LEU A 59 7.48 11.04 -0.84
C LEU A 59 6.49 10.99 -2.00
N ASP A 60 6.99 11.22 -3.20
CA ASP A 60 6.30 10.83 -4.42
C ASP A 60 6.93 9.51 -4.93
N VAL A 61 6.18 8.42 -4.86
CA VAL A 61 6.66 7.11 -5.30
C VAL A 61 6.86 7.02 -6.82
N ALA A 62 6.26 7.93 -7.60
CA ALA A 62 6.47 8.02 -9.04
C ALA A 62 7.76 8.77 -9.42
N ASP A 63 8.33 9.52 -8.50
CA ASP A 63 9.58 10.25 -8.70
C ASP A 63 10.77 9.45 -8.19
N THR A 64 11.62 9.02 -9.11
CA THR A 64 12.80 8.20 -8.82
C THR A 64 13.80 8.92 -7.90
N GLU A 65 13.97 10.23 -8.05
CA GLU A 65 14.89 11.01 -7.21
C GLU A 65 14.32 11.14 -5.78
N SER A 66 13.02 11.35 -5.65
CA SER A 66 12.32 11.37 -4.37
C SER A 66 12.52 10.05 -3.62
N VAL A 67 12.36 8.90 -4.30
CA VAL A 67 12.56 7.59 -3.67
C VAL A 67 14.04 7.31 -3.37
N ALA A 68 14.96 7.67 -4.26
CA ALA A 68 16.39 7.52 -4.02
C ALA A 68 16.88 8.28 -2.78
N GLY A 69 16.26 9.43 -2.47
CA GLY A 69 16.53 10.23 -1.29
C GLY A 69 15.87 9.73 0.00
N LEU A 70 14.97 8.75 -0.06
CA LEU A 70 14.12 8.33 1.07
C LEU A 70 14.93 7.98 2.32
N MET A 71 15.86 7.04 2.23
CA MET A 71 16.62 6.57 3.38
C MET A 71 17.59 7.62 3.94
N ALA A 72 18.02 8.58 3.11
CA ALA A 72 18.89 9.68 3.54
C ALA A 72 18.13 10.73 4.36
N GLN A 73 16.83 10.90 4.13
CA GLN A 73 15.96 11.83 4.86
C GLN A 73 15.61 11.34 6.28
N LEU A 74 15.75 10.03 6.55
CA LEU A 74 15.38 9.47 7.85
C LEU A 74 16.45 9.80 8.91
N PRO A 75 16.06 10.31 10.08
CA PRO A 75 16.93 10.38 11.25
C PRO A 75 17.50 9.00 11.60
N PRO A 76 18.71 8.93 12.20
CA PRO A 76 19.37 7.65 12.49
C PRO A 76 18.49 6.64 13.24
N GLU A 77 17.72 7.12 14.22
CA GLU A 77 16.82 6.30 15.06
C GLU A 77 15.57 5.77 14.34
N TRP A 78 15.36 6.18 13.06
CA TRP A 78 14.27 5.73 12.21
C TRP A 78 14.73 4.87 11.02
N LYS A 79 16.04 4.61 10.88
CA LYS A 79 16.61 3.90 9.72
C LYS A 79 16.40 2.39 9.75
N THR A 80 16.18 1.79 10.93
CA THR A 80 15.81 0.38 11.04
C THR A 80 14.30 0.26 10.77
N ILE A 81 13.95 -0.37 9.66
CA ILE A 81 12.57 -0.57 9.24
C ILE A 81 12.25 -2.06 9.27
N ASP A 82 11.40 -2.48 10.19
CA ASP A 82 10.96 -3.88 10.34
C ASP A 82 9.83 -4.24 9.39
N ILE A 83 8.99 -3.25 9.04
CA ILE A 83 7.76 -3.45 8.27
C ILE A 83 7.71 -2.42 7.16
N LEU A 84 7.47 -2.88 5.93
CA LEU A 84 7.18 -2.03 4.79
C LEU A 84 5.76 -2.31 4.31
N VAL A 85 4.90 -1.29 4.28
CA VAL A 85 3.57 -1.38 3.68
C VAL A 85 3.55 -0.54 2.41
N ASN A 86 3.65 -1.20 1.26
CA ASN A 86 3.50 -0.59 -0.06
C ASN A 86 2.01 -0.45 -0.37
N ASN A 87 1.43 0.68 0.07
CA ASN A 87 0.02 0.97 -0.12
C ASN A 87 -0.23 2.09 -1.15
N ALA A 88 0.73 2.98 -1.39
CA ALA A 88 0.56 4.03 -2.41
C ALA A 88 0.14 3.43 -3.76
N GLY A 89 -0.94 3.93 -4.32
CA GLY A 89 -1.49 3.44 -5.58
C GLY A 89 -2.46 4.43 -6.19
N SER A 90 -2.68 4.29 -7.49
CA SER A 90 -3.55 5.15 -8.28
C SER A 90 -4.22 4.37 -9.41
N ASP A 91 -5.34 4.89 -9.87
CA ASP A 91 -6.02 4.49 -11.10
C ASP A 91 -6.67 5.75 -11.69
N VAL A 92 -5.94 6.44 -12.56
CA VAL A 92 -6.35 7.70 -13.16
C VAL A 92 -7.02 7.44 -14.51
N GLY A 93 -7.98 8.28 -14.89
CA GLY A 93 -8.62 8.23 -16.20
C GLY A 93 -9.97 7.50 -16.25
N GLY A 94 -10.47 7.04 -15.11
CA GLY A 94 -11.80 6.39 -15.03
C GLY A 94 -11.87 5.02 -15.71
N ARG A 95 -13.09 4.56 -15.96
CA ARG A 95 -13.35 3.34 -16.74
C ARG A 95 -13.60 3.69 -18.19
N ARG A 96 -12.69 3.28 -19.08
CA ARG A 96 -12.76 3.52 -20.51
C ARG A 96 -12.30 2.30 -21.30
N ASP A 97 -12.87 2.07 -22.47
CA ASP A 97 -12.32 1.08 -23.39
C ASP A 97 -10.90 1.52 -23.84
N PHE A 98 -10.02 0.56 -24.14
CA PHE A 98 -8.59 0.82 -24.31
C PHE A 98 -8.25 1.89 -25.36
N HIS A 99 -9.02 1.99 -26.42
CA HIS A 99 -8.81 2.97 -27.49
C HIS A 99 -9.31 4.39 -27.16
N GLU A 100 -10.05 4.55 -26.06
CA GLU A 100 -10.63 5.82 -25.60
C GLU A 100 -9.84 6.48 -24.45
N GLY A 101 -8.87 5.75 -23.90
CA GLY A 101 -8.10 6.23 -22.75
C GLY A 101 -6.91 7.09 -23.13
N ASP A 102 -6.37 7.79 -22.13
CA ASP A 102 -5.13 8.56 -22.26
C ASP A 102 -3.93 7.70 -21.87
N ILE A 103 -2.99 7.52 -22.82
CA ILE A 103 -1.78 6.74 -22.58
C ILE A 103 -0.90 7.34 -21.48
N ALA A 104 -0.87 8.66 -21.30
CA ALA A 104 -0.09 9.31 -20.26
C ALA A 104 -0.63 8.98 -18.86
N GLU A 105 -1.96 8.96 -18.69
CA GLU A 105 -2.61 8.54 -17.45
C GLU A 105 -2.31 7.07 -17.13
N TRP A 106 -2.32 6.21 -18.14
CA TRP A 106 -2.02 4.78 -17.95
C TRP A 106 -0.57 4.51 -17.62
N VAL A 107 0.37 5.21 -18.29
CA VAL A 107 1.78 5.15 -17.95
C VAL A 107 2.02 5.63 -16.52
N ASN A 108 1.35 6.71 -16.10
CA ASN A 108 1.42 7.20 -14.74
C ASN A 108 0.88 6.18 -13.72
N THR A 109 -0.22 5.48 -14.05
CA THR A 109 -0.74 4.40 -13.19
C THR A 109 0.28 3.28 -13.00
N ILE A 110 0.97 2.85 -14.07
CA ILE A 110 2.07 1.86 -13.99
C ILE A 110 3.24 2.41 -13.17
N GLN A 111 3.60 3.68 -13.40
CA GLN A 111 4.71 4.33 -12.69
C GLN A 111 4.48 4.35 -11.18
N ILE A 112 3.28 4.70 -10.74
CA ILE A 112 2.94 4.73 -9.31
C ILE A 112 2.83 3.30 -8.73
N ASN A 113 2.02 2.44 -9.37
CA ASN A 113 1.63 1.17 -8.76
C ASN A 113 2.71 0.10 -8.85
N VAL A 114 3.58 0.16 -9.86
CA VAL A 114 4.60 -0.87 -10.12
C VAL A 114 5.99 -0.31 -9.87
N SER A 115 6.43 0.67 -10.67
CA SER A 115 7.80 1.21 -10.56
C SER A 115 8.04 1.81 -9.17
N GLY A 116 7.10 2.59 -8.66
CA GLY A 116 7.18 3.20 -7.33
C GLY A 116 7.27 2.15 -6.21
N LEU A 117 6.43 1.13 -6.25
CA LEU A 117 6.48 0.02 -5.29
C LEU A 117 7.84 -0.70 -5.34
N MET A 118 8.35 -1.00 -6.54
CA MET A 118 9.66 -1.63 -6.71
C MET A 118 10.79 -0.76 -6.16
N GLN A 119 10.78 0.54 -6.45
CA GLN A 119 11.81 1.47 -6.00
C GLN A 119 11.82 1.63 -4.48
N VAL A 120 10.66 1.79 -3.83
CA VAL A 120 10.55 1.86 -2.37
C VAL A 120 11.01 0.56 -1.73
N THR A 121 10.61 -0.58 -2.29
CA THR A 121 11.07 -1.90 -1.81
C THR A 121 12.58 -2.01 -1.91
N ALA A 122 13.18 -1.62 -3.05
CA ALA A 122 14.62 -1.66 -3.26
C ALA A 122 15.38 -0.72 -2.32
N ALA A 123 14.80 0.41 -1.91
CA ALA A 123 15.40 1.33 -0.96
C ALA A 123 15.42 0.78 0.48
N VAL A 124 14.38 0.05 0.89
CA VAL A 124 14.21 -0.45 2.27
C VAL A 124 14.83 -1.84 2.48
N LEU A 125 14.71 -2.72 1.51
CA LEU A 125 15.09 -4.13 1.60
C LEU A 125 16.55 -4.40 2.04
N PRO A 126 17.57 -3.62 1.60
CA PRO A 126 18.95 -3.82 2.06
C PRO A 126 19.09 -3.70 3.58
N GLY A 127 18.39 -2.77 4.22
CA GLY A 127 18.37 -2.64 5.69
C GLY A 127 17.74 -3.86 6.35
N MET A 128 16.57 -4.30 5.87
CA MET A 128 15.90 -5.51 6.38
C MET A 128 16.79 -6.75 6.27
N LEU A 129 17.55 -6.89 5.18
CA LEU A 129 18.47 -8.01 4.99
C LEU A 129 19.68 -7.94 5.96
N ALA A 130 20.21 -6.75 6.20
CA ALA A 130 21.29 -6.54 7.15
C ALA A 130 20.86 -6.86 8.59
N ASP A 131 19.64 -6.52 8.96
CA ASP A 131 19.02 -6.80 10.25
C ASP A 131 18.47 -8.24 10.35
N GLN A 132 18.62 -9.04 9.29
CA GLN A 132 18.15 -10.43 9.17
C GLN A 132 16.66 -10.62 9.47
N GLY A 133 15.85 -9.60 9.18
CA GLY A 133 14.42 -9.67 9.42
C GLY A 133 13.63 -8.52 8.85
N GLY A 134 12.47 -8.83 8.29
CA GLY A 134 11.53 -7.81 7.81
C GLY A 134 10.24 -8.43 7.29
N HIS A 135 9.21 -7.59 7.18
CA HIS A 135 7.95 -8.01 6.56
C HIS A 135 7.47 -6.94 5.59
N ILE A 136 7.39 -7.31 4.32
CA ILE A 136 6.86 -6.47 3.25
C ILE A 136 5.40 -6.85 3.02
N VAL A 137 4.50 -5.88 3.07
CA VAL A 137 3.09 -6.03 2.74
C VAL A 137 2.79 -5.18 1.51
N ASN A 138 2.38 -5.82 0.42
CA ASN A 138 2.00 -5.16 -0.81
C ASN A 138 0.48 -5.08 -0.94
N LEU A 139 -0.06 -3.89 -1.21
CA LEU A 139 -1.47 -3.71 -1.53
C LEU A 139 -1.70 -4.03 -3.01
N GLY A 140 -2.11 -5.28 -3.26
CA GLY A 140 -2.61 -5.76 -4.53
C GLY A 140 -4.05 -5.29 -4.80
N SER A 141 -4.82 -6.14 -5.44
CA SER A 141 -6.27 -6.02 -5.69
C SER A 141 -6.78 -7.34 -6.27
N VAL A 142 -8.07 -7.63 -6.15
CA VAL A 142 -8.70 -8.70 -6.95
C VAL A 142 -8.53 -8.48 -8.45
N ALA A 143 -8.33 -7.23 -8.88
CA ALA A 143 -7.97 -6.88 -10.26
C ALA A 143 -6.56 -7.36 -10.67
N GLY A 144 -5.75 -7.85 -9.73
CA GLY A 144 -4.48 -8.54 -9.99
C GLY A 144 -4.65 -10.04 -10.29
N LEU A 145 -5.87 -10.58 -10.14
CA LEU A 145 -6.20 -11.99 -10.36
C LEU A 145 -7.09 -12.21 -11.60
N SER A 146 -7.78 -11.15 -12.06
CA SER A 146 -8.72 -11.24 -13.18
C SER A 146 -8.82 -9.90 -13.92
N GLY A 147 -9.28 -9.96 -15.18
CA GLY A 147 -9.54 -8.77 -15.97
C GLY A 147 -10.78 -8.01 -15.47
N VAL A 148 -10.73 -6.68 -15.54
CA VAL A 148 -11.85 -5.79 -15.28
C VAL A 148 -12.03 -4.87 -16.49
N ARG A 149 -13.22 -4.90 -17.10
CA ARG A 149 -13.50 -4.06 -18.27
C ARG A 149 -13.28 -2.58 -17.95
N GLY A 150 -12.64 -1.87 -18.86
CA GLY A 150 -12.37 -0.44 -18.75
C GLY A 150 -11.25 -0.06 -17.77
N CYS A 151 -10.50 -1.03 -17.21
CA CYS A 151 -9.44 -0.78 -16.22
C CYS A 151 -8.09 -1.37 -16.68
N ALA A 152 -7.75 -1.30 -17.97
CA ALA A 152 -6.62 -2.03 -18.55
C ALA A 152 -5.29 -1.74 -17.83
N ALA A 153 -4.92 -0.48 -17.65
CA ALA A 153 -3.66 -0.11 -16.99
C ALA A 153 -3.64 -0.50 -15.51
N TYR A 154 -4.74 -0.30 -14.81
CA TYR A 154 -4.86 -0.70 -13.41
C TYR A 154 -4.75 -2.22 -13.24
N VAL A 155 -5.49 -2.99 -14.04
CA VAL A 155 -5.42 -4.46 -14.06
C VAL A 155 -4.00 -4.92 -14.34
N ALA A 156 -3.35 -4.38 -15.39
CA ALA A 156 -1.96 -4.71 -15.71
C ALA A 156 -1.02 -4.39 -14.52
N SER A 157 -1.19 -3.22 -13.89
CA SER A 157 -0.38 -2.84 -12.72
C SER A 157 -0.55 -3.79 -11.54
N LYS A 158 -1.78 -4.23 -11.25
CA LYS A 158 -2.07 -5.12 -10.13
C LYS A 158 -1.63 -6.57 -10.40
N HIS A 159 -1.67 -7.04 -11.65
CA HIS A 159 -1.03 -8.30 -12.04
C HIS A 159 0.49 -8.24 -11.87
N ALA A 160 1.11 -7.10 -12.19
CA ALA A 160 2.55 -6.91 -11.97
C ALA A 160 2.90 -6.94 -10.48
N VAL A 161 2.12 -6.28 -9.61
CA VAL A 161 2.29 -6.33 -8.14
C VAL A 161 2.14 -7.76 -7.62
N HIS A 162 1.15 -8.50 -8.12
CA HIS A 162 0.94 -9.91 -7.79
C HIS A 162 2.16 -10.77 -8.13
N GLY A 163 2.64 -10.71 -9.38
CA GLY A 163 3.82 -11.47 -9.82
C GLY A 163 5.09 -11.09 -9.06
N LEU A 164 5.28 -9.79 -8.80
CA LEU A 164 6.42 -9.30 -8.01
C LEU A 164 6.36 -9.81 -6.56
N SER A 165 5.20 -9.77 -5.93
CA SER A 165 5.01 -10.24 -4.54
C SER A 165 5.34 -11.72 -4.41
N ASP A 166 4.92 -12.54 -5.39
CA ASP A 166 5.22 -13.96 -5.42
C ASP A 166 6.71 -14.23 -5.64
N THR A 167 7.34 -13.50 -6.57
CA THR A 167 8.78 -13.60 -6.86
C THR A 167 9.62 -13.22 -5.65
N LEU A 168 9.36 -12.08 -5.02
CA LEU A 168 10.08 -11.65 -3.82
C LEU A 168 9.94 -12.65 -2.67
N ARG A 169 8.78 -13.28 -2.51
CA ARG A 169 8.56 -14.30 -1.50
C ARG A 169 9.47 -15.52 -1.73
N GLN A 170 9.66 -15.92 -2.98
CA GLN A 170 10.53 -17.03 -3.34
C GLN A 170 12.01 -16.67 -3.18
N GLU A 171 12.43 -15.50 -3.66
CA GLU A 171 13.83 -15.03 -3.60
C GLU A 171 14.35 -14.86 -2.18
N TYR A 172 13.48 -14.44 -1.25
CA TYR A 172 13.86 -14.16 0.13
C TYR A 172 13.41 -15.22 1.15
N ALA A 173 12.85 -16.34 0.68
CA ALA A 173 12.51 -17.47 1.54
C ALA A 173 13.75 -17.96 2.32
N GLY A 174 13.60 -18.13 3.63
CA GLY A 174 14.70 -18.55 4.51
C GLY A 174 15.73 -17.45 4.85
N ARG A 175 15.55 -16.23 4.34
CA ARG A 175 16.46 -15.10 4.60
C ARG A 175 15.92 -14.09 5.62
N GLY A 176 14.89 -14.49 6.38
CA GLY A 176 14.27 -13.64 7.40
C GLY A 176 13.27 -12.62 6.85
N ILE A 177 13.09 -12.50 5.54
CA ILE A 177 12.15 -11.58 4.91
C ILE A 177 10.86 -12.31 4.59
N ARG A 178 9.75 -11.76 5.08
CA ARG A 178 8.40 -12.22 4.75
C ARG A 178 7.76 -11.28 3.73
N VAL A 179 6.97 -11.80 2.82
CA VAL A 179 6.22 -10.99 1.85
C VAL A 179 4.77 -11.45 1.83
N SER A 180 3.88 -10.53 2.13
CA SER A 180 2.43 -10.74 2.09
C SER A 180 1.80 -9.83 1.05
N GLU A 181 0.75 -10.29 0.40
CA GLU A 181 -0.06 -9.50 -0.50
C GLU A 181 -1.50 -9.46 0.01
N ILE A 182 -2.06 -8.26 0.13
CA ILE A 182 -3.48 -8.07 0.45
C ILE A 182 -4.18 -7.68 -0.85
N LEU A 183 -5.23 -8.42 -1.20
CA LEU A 183 -5.97 -8.28 -2.46
C LEU A 183 -7.42 -7.86 -2.17
N PRO A 184 -7.65 -6.56 -1.95
CA PRO A 184 -8.99 -6.05 -1.71
C PRO A 184 -9.88 -6.13 -2.95
N GLY A 185 -11.17 -6.37 -2.72
CA GLY A 185 -12.24 -6.01 -3.65
C GLY A 185 -12.56 -4.52 -3.61
N MET A 186 -13.84 -4.17 -3.68
CA MET A 186 -14.26 -2.77 -3.62
C MET A 186 -14.17 -2.23 -2.19
N VAL A 187 -13.37 -1.18 -2.01
CA VAL A 187 -13.18 -0.47 -0.72
C VAL A 187 -13.60 0.98 -0.88
N LYS A 188 -14.45 1.47 0.01
CA LYS A 188 -14.88 2.86 0.01
C LYS A 188 -13.77 3.75 0.60
N THR A 189 -13.17 4.56 -0.26
CA THR A 189 -12.07 5.49 0.07
C THR A 189 -12.09 6.68 -0.89
N GLU A 190 -11.15 7.61 -0.76
CA GLU A 190 -10.95 8.69 -1.75
C GLU A 190 -10.42 8.19 -3.12
N PHE A 191 -10.18 6.89 -3.27
CA PHE A 191 -9.61 6.31 -4.49
C PHE A 191 -10.49 6.52 -5.72
N ALA A 192 -11.82 6.41 -5.58
CA ALA A 192 -12.74 6.67 -6.69
C ALA A 192 -12.72 8.14 -7.13
N LYS A 193 -12.59 9.09 -6.20
CA LYS A 193 -12.44 10.51 -6.53
C LYS A 193 -11.19 10.78 -7.37
N THR A 194 -10.10 10.08 -7.06
CA THR A 194 -8.88 10.14 -7.87
C THR A 194 -9.05 9.48 -9.24
N ARG A 195 -9.75 8.34 -9.30
CA ARG A 195 -10.02 7.60 -10.52
C ARG A 195 -10.79 8.43 -11.54
N PHE A 196 -11.85 9.11 -11.12
CA PHE A 196 -12.72 9.89 -11.99
C PHE A 196 -12.27 11.36 -12.13
N SER A 197 -11.30 11.81 -11.32
CA SER A 197 -10.87 13.21 -11.20
C SER A 197 -12.04 14.16 -10.85
N ASP A 198 -13.10 13.60 -10.27
CA ASP A 198 -14.34 14.26 -9.89
C ASP A 198 -14.87 13.63 -8.58
N ALA A 199 -15.25 14.48 -7.63
CA ALA A 199 -15.71 14.03 -6.32
C ALA A 199 -17.12 13.43 -6.38
N ASP A 200 -18.02 14.04 -7.17
CA ASP A 200 -19.42 13.64 -7.27
C ASP A 200 -19.52 12.30 -8.02
N GLU A 201 -18.75 12.13 -9.11
CA GLU A 201 -18.66 10.86 -9.82
C GLU A 201 -18.06 9.76 -8.93
N GLY A 202 -17.07 10.09 -8.12
CA GLY A 202 -16.47 9.17 -7.16
C GLY A 202 -17.44 8.69 -6.09
N ASP A 203 -18.25 9.58 -5.54
CA ASP A 203 -19.26 9.24 -4.54
C ASP A 203 -20.42 8.44 -5.16
N ALA A 204 -20.92 8.85 -6.33
CA ALA A 204 -21.95 8.13 -7.09
C ALA A 204 -21.50 6.71 -7.50
N PHE A 205 -20.20 6.52 -7.78
CA PHE A 205 -19.64 5.22 -8.08
C PHE A 205 -19.84 4.22 -6.93
N TYR A 206 -19.57 4.63 -5.69
CA TYR A 206 -19.78 3.76 -4.53
C TYR A 206 -21.24 3.52 -4.22
N GLU A 207 -22.09 4.53 -4.36
CA GLU A 207 -23.56 4.38 -4.19
C GLU A 207 -24.15 3.35 -5.17
N ASN A 208 -23.72 3.39 -6.43
CA ASN A 208 -24.14 2.46 -7.46
C ASN A 208 -23.56 1.05 -7.30
N TYR A 209 -22.40 0.91 -6.62
CA TYR A 209 -21.78 -0.40 -6.38
C TYR A 209 -22.49 -1.18 -5.27
N GLY A 210 -23.11 -0.51 -4.33
CA GLY A 210 -23.79 -1.10 -3.18
C GLY A 210 -22.85 -1.34 -2.00
N LEU A 211 -22.79 -2.57 -1.47
CA LEU A 211 -21.96 -2.88 -0.31
C LEU A 211 -20.47 -2.85 -0.68
N CYS A 212 -19.71 -2.03 0.05
CA CYS A 212 -18.26 -1.92 -0.07
C CYS A 212 -17.59 -2.29 1.25
N LEU A 213 -16.32 -2.68 1.17
CA LEU A 213 -15.45 -2.74 2.35
C LEU A 213 -15.09 -1.33 2.81
N GLU A 214 -14.75 -1.20 4.09
CA GLU A 214 -14.14 0.00 4.65
C GLU A 214 -12.61 -0.14 4.70
N ALA A 215 -11.89 0.98 4.79
CA ALA A 215 -10.43 0.99 4.89
C ALA A 215 -9.90 0.16 6.08
N GLU A 216 -10.64 0.15 7.18
CA GLU A 216 -10.37 -0.61 8.39
C GLU A 216 -10.41 -2.12 8.18
N ASP A 217 -11.23 -2.63 7.27
CA ASP A 217 -11.28 -4.06 6.96
C ASP A 217 -9.97 -4.54 6.36
N ILE A 218 -9.38 -3.69 5.49
CA ILE A 218 -8.09 -3.95 4.88
C ILE A 218 -6.96 -3.80 5.90
N ALA A 219 -7.01 -2.75 6.72
CA ALA A 219 -6.02 -2.54 7.77
C ALA A 219 -5.97 -3.70 8.78
N ARG A 220 -7.12 -4.28 9.14
CA ARG A 220 -7.19 -5.50 9.97
C ARG A 220 -6.54 -6.70 9.27
N SER A 221 -6.69 -6.83 7.95
CA SER A 221 -6.05 -7.90 7.18
C SER A 221 -4.52 -7.74 7.14
N VAL A 222 -4.03 -6.50 7.02
CA VAL A 222 -2.60 -6.18 7.14
C VAL A 222 -2.08 -6.56 8.52
N LEU A 223 -2.74 -6.13 9.58
CA LEU A 223 -2.36 -6.44 10.96
C LEU A 223 -2.33 -7.94 11.20
N PHE A 224 -3.36 -8.68 10.76
CA PHE A 224 -3.41 -10.14 10.87
C PHE A 224 -2.20 -10.81 10.21
N ALA A 225 -1.82 -10.39 9.00
CA ALA A 225 -0.66 -10.95 8.30
C ALA A 225 0.65 -10.69 9.06
N LEU A 226 0.80 -9.50 9.64
CA LEU A 226 1.99 -9.08 10.38
C LEU A 226 2.16 -9.80 11.71
N GLU A 227 1.05 -10.12 12.40
CA GLU A 227 1.05 -10.76 13.73
C GLU A 227 1.37 -12.26 13.71
N GLN A 228 1.46 -12.88 12.53
CA GLN A 228 1.81 -14.29 12.44
C GLN A 228 3.23 -14.55 12.98
N PRO A 229 3.48 -15.76 13.53
CA PRO A 229 4.81 -16.10 14.05
C PRO A 229 5.86 -16.07 12.91
N PRO A 230 7.14 -15.84 13.22
CA PRO A 230 8.18 -15.62 12.19
C PRO A 230 8.32 -16.73 11.14
N HIS A 231 7.99 -17.97 11.49
CA HIS A 231 8.05 -19.12 10.59
C HIS A 231 6.82 -19.26 9.68
N ALA A 232 5.76 -18.47 9.92
CA ALA A 232 4.52 -18.52 9.14
C ALA A 232 4.37 -17.24 8.31
N VAL A 233 4.18 -17.42 7.02
CA VAL A 233 3.92 -16.33 6.08
C VAL A 233 2.50 -16.47 5.54
N VAL A 234 1.66 -15.47 5.80
CA VAL A 234 0.39 -15.33 5.08
C VAL A 234 0.74 -14.77 3.71
N SER A 235 0.78 -15.62 2.71
CA SER A 235 1.22 -15.23 1.36
C SER A 235 0.25 -14.24 0.71
N GLN A 236 -1.06 -14.49 0.87
CA GLN A 236 -2.12 -13.70 0.26
C GLN A 236 -3.36 -13.67 1.15
N ILE A 237 -4.05 -12.53 1.16
CA ILE A 237 -5.40 -12.39 1.71
C ILE A 237 -6.28 -11.74 0.64
N VAL A 238 -7.23 -12.50 0.14
CA VAL A 238 -8.31 -11.97 -0.71
C VAL A 238 -9.47 -11.60 0.19
N ILE A 239 -9.89 -10.33 0.15
CA ILE A 239 -11.01 -9.83 0.94
C ILE A 239 -11.95 -9.04 0.03
N VAL A 240 -13.21 -9.46 0.00
CA VAL A 240 -14.25 -8.88 -0.85
C VAL A 240 -15.47 -8.54 -0.02
N PRO A 241 -16.28 -7.55 -0.43
CA PRO A 241 -17.55 -7.31 0.23
C PRO A 241 -18.49 -8.52 0.06
N ASP A 242 -19.33 -8.77 1.07
CA ASP A 242 -20.39 -9.78 0.98
C ASP A 242 -21.54 -9.23 0.12
N ASN A 243 -21.28 -9.19 -1.20
CA ASN A 243 -22.22 -8.68 -2.19
C ASN A 243 -22.60 -9.84 -3.11
N PRO A 244 -23.88 -10.17 -3.25
CA PRO A 244 -24.31 -11.32 -4.04
C PRO A 244 -24.10 -11.17 -5.56
N GLY A 245 -23.46 -10.09 -6.04
CA GLY A 245 -23.12 -9.88 -7.46
C GLY A 245 -24.22 -9.16 -8.23
#